data_2eecb3b5cc6026ab2de735843db8c56c
#
_entry.id   2eecb3b5cc6026ab2de735843db8c56c
#
_cell.length_a   1.000
_cell.length_b   1.000
_cell.length_c   1.000
_cell.angle_alpha   90.00
_cell.angle_beta   90.00
_cell.angle_gamma   90.00
#
_symmetry.space_group_name_H-M   'P 1'
#
loop_
_entity.id
_entity.type
_entity.pdbx_description
1 polymer ?
#
loop_
_entity_poly.entity_id
_entity_poly.type
_entity_poly.pdbx_seq_one_letter_code
_entity_poly.pdbx_strand_id
1 'polypeptide(L)'
;SIIAAAILCVVCDNQKRPEFQNMTNVYWFISEMCRTIGNKLPLLEYLKKQSPTHPARALLSISDVAPSRTRGSFYTSALTTLRLFTSKSIYAITHASDFTLTDLGRKKQALFVILPDEKTTFYPIASLIVSQQYELLAEAADRRGGRLERRVNFLLDEFGNFTPISDMTNKLTVAAGRGMRYALYVQG
;
A
#
# COMPACT_ATOMS: atom_id res chain seq x y z
N SER A 1 -10.71 -4.53 -6.63
CA SER A 1 -10.82 -4.08 -5.23
C SER A 1 -11.19 -2.60 -5.18
N ILE A 2 -12.10 -2.23 -4.28
CA ILE A 2 -12.51 -0.81 -4.09
C ILE A 2 -11.31 0.06 -3.66
N ILE A 3 -10.41 -0.48 -2.84
CA ILE A 3 -9.20 0.23 -2.40
C ILE A 3 -8.31 0.56 -3.60
N ALA A 4 -8.06 -0.40 -4.48
CA ALA A 4 -7.23 -0.17 -5.68
C ALA A 4 -7.85 0.90 -6.60
N ALA A 5 -9.17 0.85 -6.77
CA ALA A 5 -9.89 1.87 -7.55
C ALA A 5 -9.78 3.26 -6.92
N ALA A 6 -9.94 3.37 -5.60
CA ALA A 6 -9.82 4.62 -4.88
C ALA A 6 -8.37 5.19 -4.93
N ILE A 7 -7.35 4.33 -4.85
CA ILE A 7 -5.95 4.75 -5.06
C ILE A 7 -5.79 5.38 -6.44
N LEU A 8 -6.30 4.72 -7.50
CA LEU A 8 -6.20 5.27 -8.86
C LEU A 8 -6.94 6.59 -9.00
N CYS A 9 -8.12 6.75 -8.38
CA CYS A 9 -8.84 8.02 -8.39
C CYS A 9 -8.03 9.13 -7.71
N VAL A 10 -7.52 8.88 -6.49
CA VAL A 10 -6.73 9.86 -5.74
C VAL A 10 -5.44 10.24 -6.49
N VAL A 11 -4.76 9.28 -7.10
CA VAL A 11 -3.55 9.55 -7.90
C VAL A 11 -3.86 10.35 -9.15
N CYS A 12 -4.90 9.97 -9.91
CA CYS A 12 -5.28 10.67 -11.14
C CYS A 12 -5.75 12.10 -10.88
N ASP A 13 -6.55 12.33 -9.83
CA ASP A 13 -7.05 13.65 -9.48
C ASP A 13 -5.94 14.59 -8.96
N ASN A 14 -4.88 14.04 -8.42
CA ASN A 14 -3.82 14.79 -7.76
C ASN A 14 -2.45 14.69 -8.47
N GLN A 15 -2.42 14.50 -9.79
CA GLN A 15 -1.17 14.43 -10.56
C GLN A 15 -0.28 15.67 -10.40
N LYS A 16 -0.89 16.85 -10.22
CA LYS A 16 -0.18 18.13 -10.01
C LYS A 16 0.05 18.46 -8.53
N ARG A 17 -0.42 17.64 -7.62
CA ARG A 17 -0.37 17.84 -6.17
C ARG A 17 -0.01 16.54 -5.47
N PRO A 18 1.23 16.06 -5.60
CA PRO A 18 1.67 14.76 -5.08
C PRO A 18 1.51 14.64 -3.56
N GLU A 19 1.50 15.73 -2.83
CA GLU A 19 1.24 15.77 -1.38
C GLU A 19 -0.13 15.22 -0.97
N PHE A 20 -1.09 15.20 -1.90
CA PHE A 20 -2.40 14.58 -1.67
C PHE A 20 -2.48 13.11 -2.08
N GLN A 21 -1.44 12.57 -2.71
CA GLN A 21 -1.38 11.16 -3.12
C GLN A 21 -0.94 10.27 -1.95
N ASN A 22 -1.78 10.15 -0.93
CA ASN A 22 -1.51 9.35 0.27
C ASN A 22 -2.72 8.52 0.70
N MET A 23 -2.47 7.48 1.53
CA MET A 23 -3.50 6.53 1.93
C MET A 23 -4.58 7.12 2.84
N THR A 24 -4.29 8.21 3.55
CA THR A 24 -5.29 8.95 4.33
C THR A 24 -6.34 9.56 3.38
N ASN A 25 -5.91 10.15 2.27
CA ASN A 25 -6.83 10.69 1.27
C ASN A 25 -7.60 9.57 0.54
N VAL A 26 -7.01 8.38 0.38
CA VAL A 26 -7.74 7.21 -0.13
C VAL A 26 -8.86 6.81 0.83
N TYR A 27 -8.59 6.79 2.15
CA TYR A 27 -9.62 6.53 3.15
C TYR A 27 -10.77 7.55 3.07
N TRP A 28 -10.44 8.85 3.03
CA TRP A 28 -11.45 9.91 2.94
C TRP A 28 -12.23 9.85 1.62
N PHE A 29 -11.56 9.56 0.51
CA PHE A 29 -12.22 9.37 -0.77
C PHE A 29 -13.30 8.27 -0.70
N ILE A 30 -12.98 7.11 -0.13
CA ILE A 30 -13.95 6.02 0.04
C ILE A 30 -15.08 6.46 0.98
N SER A 31 -14.74 7.09 2.12
CA SER A 31 -15.70 7.54 3.12
C SER A 31 -16.76 8.49 2.53
N GLU A 32 -16.33 9.44 1.72
CA GLU A 32 -17.23 10.43 1.14
C GLU A 32 -17.93 9.93 -0.13
N MET A 33 -17.19 9.28 -1.03
CA MET A 33 -17.73 8.87 -2.33
C MET A 33 -18.62 7.62 -2.27
N CYS A 34 -18.43 6.78 -1.26
CA CYS A 34 -19.22 5.56 -1.06
C CYS A 34 -20.37 5.76 -0.06
N ARG A 35 -20.53 6.94 0.49
CA ARG A 35 -21.67 7.30 1.34
C ARG A 35 -22.91 7.59 0.49
N THR A 36 -23.95 6.78 0.65
CA THR A 36 -25.23 7.00 -0.04
C THR A 36 -25.92 8.25 0.51
N ILE A 37 -26.27 9.18 -0.38
CA ILE A 37 -27.00 10.39 -0.06
C ILE A 37 -28.35 10.31 -0.79
N GLY A 38 -29.42 10.04 -0.05
CA GLY A 38 -30.71 9.67 -0.64
C GLY A 38 -30.58 8.39 -1.47
N ASN A 39 -30.98 8.44 -2.74
CA ASN A 39 -30.82 7.30 -3.67
C ASN A 39 -29.57 7.39 -4.56
N LYS A 40 -28.69 8.36 -4.32
CA LYS A 40 -27.49 8.60 -5.13
C LYS A 40 -26.23 8.13 -4.43
N LEU A 41 -25.34 7.53 -5.20
CA LEU A 41 -23.99 7.19 -4.79
C LEU A 41 -23.01 8.18 -5.44
N PRO A 42 -22.36 9.07 -4.67
CA PRO A 42 -21.45 10.08 -5.21
C PRO A 42 -20.36 9.50 -6.11
N LEU A 43 -19.86 8.29 -5.81
CA LEU A 43 -18.87 7.57 -6.61
C LEU A 43 -19.34 7.39 -8.07
N LEU A 44 -20.60 7.05 -8.29
CA LEU A 44 -21.12 6.86 -9.65
C LEU A 44 -21.20 8.17 -10.42
N GLU A 45 -21.62 9.25 -9.74
CA GLU A 45 -21.64 10.58 -10.34
C GLU A 45 -20.23 11.09 -10.67
N TYR A 46 -19.27 10.82 -9.78
CA TYR A 46 -17.86 11.11 -10.03
C TYR A 46 -17.36 10.37 -11.27
N LEU A 47 -17.59 9.05 -11.36
CA LEU A 47 -17.13 8.23 -12.48
C LEU A 47 -17.75 8.65 -13.83
N LYS A 48 -19.01 9.11 -13.85
CA LYS A 48 -19.65 9.64 -15.07
C LYS A 48 -18.92 10.85 -15.63
N LYS A 49 -18.31 11.66 -14.77
CA LYS A 49 -17.53 12.85 -15.15
C LYS A 49 -16.11 12.53 -15.62
N GLN A 50 -15.60 11.35 -15.32
CA GLN A 50 -14.26 10.93 -15.71
C GLN A 50 -14.23 10.40 -17.16
N SER A 51 -13.03 10.44 -17.77
CA SER A 51 -12.81 9.83 -19.08
C SER A 51 -13.30 8.39 -19.14
N PRO A 52 -13.88 7.94 -20.26
CA PRO A 52 -14.20 6.52 -20.47
C PRO A 52 -13.01 5.58 -20.26
N THR A 53 -11.78 6.06 -20.47
CA THR A 53 -10.54 5.32 -20.31
C THR A 53 -9.95 5.42 -18.91
N HIS A 54 -10.64 6.05 -17.96
CA HIS A 54 -10.14 6.21 -16.60
C HIS A 54 -9.89 4.83 -15.94
N PRO A 55 -8.68 4.55 -15.41
CA PRO A 55 -8.29 3.21 -14.99
C PRO A 55 -9.14 2.65 -13.84
N ALA A 56 -9.70 3.50 -12.98
CA ALA A 56 -10.56 3.07 -11.89
C ALA A 56 -11.90 2.48 -12.36
N ARG A 57 -12.37 2.79 -13.57
CA ARG A 57 -13.68 2.31 -14.08
C ARG A 57 -13.74 0.79 -14.14
N ALA A 58 -12.72 0.15 -14.70
CA ALA A 58 -12.67 -1.31 -14.80
C ALA A 58 -12.69 -1.99 -13.42
N LEU A 59 -12.02 -1.40 -12.42
CA LEU A 59 -11.98 -1.94 -11.07
C LEU A 59 -13.27 -1.73 -10.28
N LEU A 60 -14.09 -0.78 -10.67
CA LEU A 60 -15.38 -0.45 -10.02
C LEU A 60 -16.59 -1.10 -10.71
N SER A 61 -16.42 -1.68 -11.89
CA SER A 61 -17.51 -2.33 -12.63
C SER A 61 -18.25 -3.39 -11.81
N ILE A 62 -17.55 -4.16 -10.98
CA ILE A 62 -18.16 -5.15 -10.08
C ILE A 62 -19.03 -4.47 -9.01
N SER A 63 -18.61 -3.30 -8.52
CA SER A 63 -19.39 -2.54 -7.53
C SER A 63 -20.66 -1.93 -8.15
N ASP A 64 -20.65 -1.68 -9.45
CA ASP A 64 -21.79 -1.10 -10.18
C ASP A 64 -22.96 -2.08 -10.32
N VAL A 65 -22.65 -3.36 -10.55
CA VAL A 65 -23.66 -4.43 -10.72
C VAL A 65 -24.10 -5.05 -9.40
N ALA A 66 -23.36 -4.84 -8.30
CA ALA A 66 -23.67 -5.44 -7.02
C ALA A 66 -24.90 -4.80 -6.35
N PRO A 67 -25.78 -5.58 -5.69
CA PRO A 67 -26.87 -5.06 -4.89
C PRO A 67 -26.37 -4.05 -3.83
N SER A 68 -27.19 -3.06 -3.47
CA SER A 68 -26.82 -1.99 -2.52
C SER A 68 -26.30 -2.52 -1.17
N ARG A 69 -26.92 -3.58 -0.67
CA ARG A 69 -26.46 -4.23 0.59
C ARG A 69 -25.07 -4.83 0.48
N THR A 70 -24.77 -5.49 -0.63
CA THR A 70 -23.45 -6.08 -0.92
C THR A 70 -22.39 -4.99 -1.11
N ARG A 71 -22.74 -3.90 -1.81
CA ARG A 71 -21.86 -2.74 -1.94
C ARG A 71 -21.47 -2.15 -0.58
N GLY A 72 -22.47 -1.99 0.32
CA GLY A 72 -22.22 -1.52 1.69
C GLY A 72 -21.17 -2.35 2.42
N SER A 73 -21.23 -3.67 2.31
CA SER A 73 -20.23 -4.57 2.89
C SER A 73 -18.82 -4.35 2.32
N PHE A 74 -18.70 -4.16 1.00
CA PHE A 74 -17.41 -3.87 0.36
C PHE A 74 -16.80 -2.56 0.85
N TYR A 75 -17.61 -1.52 0.99
CA TYR A 75 -17.14 -0.21 1.45
C TYR A 75 -16.75 -0.24 2.93
N THR A 76 -17.55 -0.88 3.77
CA THR A 76 -17.24 -1.05 5.18
C THR A 76 -15.94 -1.84 5.39
N SER A 77 -15.75 -2.93 4.64
CA SER A 77 -14.53 -3.71 4.68
C SER A 77 -13.30 -2.88 4.26
N ALA A 78 -13.42 -2.09 3.19
CA ALA A 78 -12.34 -1.21 2.73
C ALA A 78 -11.98 -0.15 3.79
N LEU A 79 -12.97 0.51 4.40
CA LEU A 79 -12.74 1.51 5.44
C LEU A 79 -12.13 0.88 6.70
N THR A 80 -12.56 -0.32 7.08
CA THR A 80 -11.97 -1.05 8.21
C THR A 80 -10.49 -1.36 7.94
N THR A 81 -10.16 -1.83 6.74
CA THR A 81 -8.78 -2.12 6.33
C THR A 81 -7.91 -0.87 6.37
N LEU A 82 -8.44 0.28 5.94
CA LEU A 82 -7.71 1.53 5.84
C LEU A 82 -7.74 2.37 7.12
N ARG A 83 -8.46 1.94 8.17
CA ARG A 83 -8.67 2.73 9.40
C ARG A 83 -7.35 3.19 10.04
N LEU A 84 -6.30 2.41 9.91
CA LEU A 84 -4.97 2.75 10.43
C LEU A 84 -4.46 4.10 9.89
N PHE A 85 -4.75 4.41 8.63
CA PHE A 85 -4.33 5.67 7.98
C PHE A 85 -5.09 6.92 8.44
N THR A 86 -6.07 6.79 9.33
CA THR A 86 -6.73 7.92 9.99
C THR A 86 -5.94 8.44 11.19
N SER A 87 -4.94 7.69 11.66
CA SER A 87 -4.06 8.10 12.75
C SER A 87 -3.14 9.25 12.31
N LYS A 88 -3.05 10.31 13.10
CA LYS A 88 -2.14 11.44 12.86
C LYS A 88 -0.67 11.00 12.79
N SER A 89 -0.27 10.05 13.64
CA SER A 89 1.10 9.52 13.64
C SER A 89 1.41 8.75 12.35
N ILE A 90 0.48 7.94 11.87
CA ILE A 90 0.63 7.21 10.60
C ILE A 90 0.62 8.19 9.43
N TYR A 91 -0.28 9.16 9.42
CA TYR A 91 -0.25 10.21 8.40
C TYR A 91 1.11 10.90 8.35
N ALA A 92 1.66 11.31 9.50
CA ALA A 92 2.94 12.02 9.56
C ALA A 92 4.10 11.26 8.91
N ILE A 93 4.10 9.93 8.97
CA ILE A 93 5.17 9.08 8.41
C ILE A 93 4.86 8.52 7.02
N THR A 94 3.63 8.66 6.52
CA THR A 94 3.22 8.05 5.24
C THR A 94 2.75 9.04 4.17
N HIS A 95 2.58 10.33 4.52
CA HIS A 95 2.06 11.33 3.57
C HIS A 95 3.10 11.81 2.56
N ALA A 96 4.39 11.68 2.89
CA ALA A 96 5.51 12.08 2.04
C ALA A 96 6.66 11.08 2.19
N SER A 97 7.60 11.12 1.25
CA SER A 97 8.81 10.29 1.27
C SER A 97 10.04 11.18 1.22
N ASP A 98 10.93 11.02 2.21
CA ASP A 98 12.21 11.77 2.29
C ASP A 98 13.33 11.04 1.54
N PHE A 99 13.09 9.82 1.10
CA PHE A 99 14.07 8.97 0.42
C PHE A 99 13.39 8.07 -0.62
N THR A 100 14.20 7.53 -1.52
CA THR A 100 13.74 6.56 -2.51
C THR A 100 14.05 5.15 -2.03
N LEU A 101 13.05 4.28 -1.95
CA LEU A 101 13.20 2.90 -1.48
C LEU A 101 14.25 2.10 -2.28
N THR A 102 14.41 2.37 -3.57
CA THR A 102 15.42 1.71 -4.45
C THR A 102 16.85 2.15 -4.16
N ASP A 103 17.06 3.24 -3.43
CA ASP A 103 18.41 3.72 -3.09
C ASP A 103 19.19 2.72 -2.22
N LEU A 104 18.52 1.90 -1.42
CA LEU A 104 19.16 0.82 -0.65
C LEU A 104 19.90 -0.20 -1.51
N GLY A 105 19.42 -0.46 -2.73
CA GLY A 105 20.08 -1.35 -3.69
C GLY A 105 21.21 -0.71 -4.50
N ARG A 106 21.42 0.60 -4.36
CA ARG A 106 22.38 1.41 -5.13
C ARG A 106 23.39 2.14 -4.26
N LYS A 107 22.93 2.74 -3.16
CA LYS A 107 23.77 3.54 -2.24
C LYS A 107 24.08 2.76 -0.96
N LYS A 108 25.20 3.12 -0.30
CA LYS A 108 25.48 2.65 1.06
C LYS A 108 24.60 3.40 2.04
N GLN A 109 23.50 2.78 2.42
CA GLN A 109 22.44 3.39 3.25
C GLN A 109 21.82 2.32 4.16
N ALA A 110 21.26 2.76 5.29
CA ALA A 110 20.46 1.94 6.18
C ALA A 110 19.12 2.63 6.45
N LEU A 111 18.04 1.85 6.43
CA LEU A 111 16.70 2.27 6.82
C LEU A 111 16.36 1.59 8.16
N PHE A 112 16.10 2.39 9.18
CA PHE A 112 15.63 1.91 10.48
C PHE A 112 14.13 2.17 10.60
N VAL A 113 13.37 1.10 10.81
CA VAL A 113 11.93 1.18 11.08
C VAL A 113 11.73 0.80 12.54
N ILE A 114 11.43 1.81 13.37
CA ILE A 114 11.26 1.66 14.80
C ILE A 114 9.77 1.54 15.11
N LEU A 115 9.36 0.44 15.72
CA LEU A 115 7.98 0.18 16.13
C LEU A 115 7.88 0.29 17.65
N PRO A 116 6.80 0.90 18.19
CA PRO A 116 6.57 0.89 19.62
C PRO A 116 6.22 -0.53 20.10
N ASP A 117 6.91 -1.00 21.12
CA ASP A 117 6.75 -2.36 21.67
C ASP A 117 5.32 -2.64 22.15
N GLU A 118 4.67 -1.62 22.71
CA GLU A 118 3.32 -1.75 23.30
C GLU A 118 2.19 -1.74 22.26
N LYS A 119 2.47 -1.47 20.98
CA LYS A 119 1.43 -1.25 19.97
C LYS A 119 1.61 -2.13 18.73
N THR A 120 1.04 -3.32 18.79
CA THR A 120 0.98 -4.24 17.64
C THR A 120 0.23 -3.64 16.42
N THR A 121 -0.54 -2.58 16.63
CA THR A 121 -1.33 -1.86 15.60
C THR A 121 -0.47 -1.33 14.45
N PHE A 122 0.84 -1.14 14.64
CA PHE A 122 1.75 -0.61 13.62
C PHE A 122 2.47 -1.69 12.80
N TYR A 123 2.42 -2.93 13.19
CA TYR A 123 3.04 -4.03 12.42
C TYR A 123 2.54 -4.16 10.98
N PRO A 124 1.26 -3.89 10.64
CA PRO A 124 0.82 -3.84 9.25
C PRO A 124 1.59 -2.84 8.39
N ILE A 125 2.00 -1.69 8.95
CA ILE A 125 2.83 -0.71 8.22
C ILE A 125 4.23 -1.27 7.99
N ALA A 126 4.84 -1.91 8.97
CA ALA A 126 6.15 -2.56 8.79
C ALA A 126 6.09 -3.66 7.72
N SER A 127 5.06 -4.51 7.77
CA SER A 127 4.84 -5.55 6.75
C SER A 127 4.67 -4.95 5.36
N LEU A 128 3.94 -3.84 5.24
CA LEU A 128 3.76 -3.12 3.98
C LEU A 128 5.08 -2.55 3.46
N ILE A 129 5.89 -1.91 4.33
CA ILE A 129 7.21 -1.38 3.98
C ILE A 129 8.11 -2.49 3.46
N VAL A 130 8.20 -3.63 4.17
CA VAL A 130 9.02 -4.78 3.76
C VAL A 130 8.57 -5.32 2.40
N SER A 131 7.25 -5.46 2.19
CA SER A 131 6.70 -5.95 0.92
C SER A 131 7.01 -5.01 -0.24
N GLN A 132 6.73 -3.72 -0.08
CA GLN A 132 7.00 -2.70 -1.10
C GLN A 132 8.50 -2.57 -1.39
N GLN A 133 9.33 -2.60 -0.35
CA GLN A 133 10.78 -2.54 -0.49
C GLN A 133 11.30 -3.72 -1.32
N TYR A 134 10.80 -4.94 -1.05
CA TYR A 134 11.16 -6.11 -1.85
C TYR A 134 10.77 -5.92 -3.33
N GLU A 135 9.53 -5.53 -3.60
CA GLU A 135 9.00 -5.43 -4.96
C GLU A 135 9.77 -4.39 -5.79
N LEU A 136 10.01 -3.22 -5.20
CA LEU A 136 10.78 -2.15 -5.86
C LEU A 136 12.24 -2.53 -6.10
N LEU A 137 12.87 -3.24 -5.15
CA LEU A 137 14.24 -3.74 -5.32
C LEU A 137 14.31 -4.88 -6.33
N ALA A 138 13.32 -5.76 -6.37
CA ALA A 138 13.23 -6.82 -7.36
C ALA A 138 13.12 -6.24 -8.78
N GLU A 139 12.23 -5.25 -8.97
CA GLU A 139 12.09 -4.53 -10.23
C GLU A 139 13.39 -3.79 -10.62
N ALA A 140 14.06 -3.17 -9.67
CA ALA A 140 15.34 -2.51 -9.89
C ALA A 140 16.44 -3.51 -10.30
N ALA A 141 16.44 -4.72 -9.71
CA ALA A 141 17.36 -5.80 -10.08
C ALA A 141 17.08 -6.30 -11.51
N ASP A 142 15.80 -6.50 -11.86
CA ASP A 142 15.40 -6.98 -13.18
C ASP A 142 15.82 -6.01 -14.29
N ARG A 143 15.68 -4.70 -14.06
CA ARG A 143 16.18 -3.66 -14.98
C ARG A 143 17.72 -3.65 -15.17
N ARG A 144 18.46 -4.31 -14.27
CA ARG A 144 19.92 -4.38 -14.26
C ARG A 144 20.47 -5.78 -14.59
N GLY A 145 19.69 -6.60 -15.26
CA GLY A 145 20.12 -7.95 -15.63
C GLY A 145 19.95 -8.99 -14.53
N GLY A 146 19.02 -8.74 -13.59
CA GLY A 146 18.58 -9.71 -12.58
C GLY A 146 19.20 -9.55 -11.21
N ARG A 147 20.11 -8.57 -10.97
CA ARG A 147 20.77 -8.38 -9.68
C ARG A 147 20.98 -6.91 -9.33
N LEU A 148 20.83 -6.61 -8.03
CA LEU A 148 21.13 -5.29 -7.48
C LEU A 148 22.64 -5.00 -7.50
N GLU A 149 22.98 -3.72 -7.66
CA GLU A 149 24.36 -3.23 -7.58
C GLU A 149 24.97 -3.48 -6.19
N ARG A 150 24.17 -3.24 -5.17
CA ARG A 150 24.52 -3.49 -3.76
C ARG A 150 23.57 -4.49 -3.15
N ARG A 151 24.15 -5.38 -2.33
CA ARG A 151 23.33 -6.29 -1.53
C ARG A 151 22.51 -5.51 -0.51
N VAL A 152 21.24 -5.86 -0.39
CA VAL A 152 20.34 -5.37 0.65
C VAL A 152 20.09 -6.50 1.66
N ASN A 153 20.27 -6.21 2.94
CA ASN A 153 19.96 -7.13 4.02
C ASN A 153 18.72 -6.61 4.77
N PHE A 154 17.70 -7.43 4.85
CA PHE A 154 16.53 -7.22 5.69
C PHE A 154 16.77 -7.91 7.02
N LEU A 155 16.85 -7.14 8.10
CA LEU A 155 16.96 -7.62 9.47
C LEU A 155 15.60 -7.37 10.12
N LEU A 156 14.78 -8.42 10.26
CA LEU A 156 13.41 -8.31 10.75
C LEU A 156 13.34 -8.93 12.15
N ASP A 157 13.43 -8.04 13.12
CA ASP A 157 13.28 -8.42 14.53
C ASP A 157 11.80 -8.62 14.88
N GLU A 158 11.53 -9.51 15.82
CA GLU A 158 10.16 -9.89 16.22
C GLU A 158 9.25 -10.26 15.04
N PHE A 159 9.79 -10.94 14.04
CA PHE A 159 9.09 -11.27 12.81
C PHE A 159 7.77 -12.05 13.03
N GLY A 160 7.66 -12.77 14.15
CA GLY A 160 6.43 -13.44 14.56
C GLY A 160 5.23 -12.50 14.76
N ASN A 161 5.47 -11.21 15.03
CA ASN A 161 4.44 -10.19 15.25
C ASN A 161 4.01 -9.49 13.95
N PHE A 162 4.71 -9.72 12.85
CA PHE A 162 4.37 -9.10 11.57
C PHE A 162 3.03 -9.62 11.05
N THR A 163 2.26 -8.73 10.45
CA THR A 163 1.12 -9.15 9.62
C THR A 163 1.63 -9.99 8.45
N PRO A 164 0.95 -11.07 8.07
CA PRO A 164 1.39 -11.93 6.98
C PRO A 164 1.72 -11.13 5.71
N ILE A 165 2.94 -11.29 5.22
CA ILE A 165 3.40 -10.68 3.97
C ILE A 165 3.08 -11.66 2.84
N SER A 166 2.34 -11.20 1.84
CA SER A 166 1.96 -12.03 0.69
C SER A 166 3.19 -12.63 0.02
N ASP A 167 3.12 -13.91 -0.32
CA ASP A 167 4.16 -14.66 -1.04
C ASP A 167 5.54 -14.62 -0.39
N MET A 168 5.61 -14.48 0.96
CA MET A 168 6.88 -14.36 1.68
C MET A 168 7.82 -15.54 1.42
N THR A 169 7.31 -16.75 1.35
CA THR A 169 8.11 -17.96 1.03
C THR A 169 8.79 -17.83 -0.33
N ASN A 170 8.05 -17.41 -1.36
CA ASN A 170 8.60 -17.18 -2.69
C ASN A 170 9.61 -16.02 -2.68
N LYS A 171 9.30 -14.93 -2.00
CA LYS A 171 10.21 -13.79 -1.84
C LYS A 171 11.55 -14.22 -1.23
N LEU A 172 11.53 -15.02 -0.18
CA LEU A 172 12.75 -15.55 0.47
C LEU A 172 13.57 -16.42 -0.49
N THR A 173 12.92 -17.28 -1.27
CA THR A 173 13.59 -18.17 -2.20
C THR A 173 14.31 -17.42 -3.33
N VAL A 174 13.65 -16.42 -3.90
CA VAL A 174 14.15 -15.69 -5.07
C VAL A 174 15.09 -14.53 -4.70
N ALA A 175 14.95 -13.97 -3.50
CA ALA A 175 15.65 -12.77 -3.04
C ALA A 175 17.18 -12.89 -3.15
N ALA A 176 17.74 -14.04 -2.79
CA ALA A 176 19.20 -14.25 -2.75
C ALA A 176 19.85 -14.06 -4.13
N GLY A 177 19.22 -14.57 -5.19
CA GLY A 177 19.69 -14.39 -6.59
C GLY A 177 19.73 -12.93 -7.00
N ARG A 178 18.76 -12.14 -6.56
CA ARG A 178 18.65 -10.70 -6.84
C ARG A 178 19.55 -9.81 -5.97
N GLY A 179 20.25 -10.38 -5.00
CA GLY A 179 21.14 -9.64 -4.09
C GLY A 179 20.43 -9.13 -2.84
N MET A 180 19.32 -9.73 -2.44
CA MET A 180 18.63 -9.46 -1.20
C MET A 180 18.77 -10.64 -0.24
N ARG A 181 18.92 -10.38 1.06
CA ARG A 181 18.99 -11.39 2.12
C ARG A 181 18.07 -11.02 3.26
N TYR A 182 17.52 -12.04 3.91
CA TYR A 182 16.65 -11.90 5.07
C TYR A 182 17.27 -12.60 6.27
N ALA A 183 17.27 -11.92 7.41
CA ALA A 183 17.47 -12.48 8.73
C ALA A 183 16.18 -12.24 9.53
N LEU A 184 15.50 -13.33 9.86
CA LEU A 184 14.22 -13.30 10.58
C LEU A 184 14.49 -13.74 12.02
N TYR A 185 14.18 -12.87 12.96
CA TYR A 185 14.29 -13.16 14.38
C TYR A 185 12.88 -13.38 14.95
N VAL A 186 12.68 -14.51 15.58
CA VAL A 186 11.43 -14.88 16.24
C VAL A 186 11.71 -15.21 17.70
N GLN A 187 10.86 -14.76 18.59
CA GLN A 187 10.89 -15.18 19.98
C GLN A 187 10.14 -16.51 20.08
N GLY A 188 10.76 -17.49 20.77
CA GLY A 188 10.19 -18.81 21.02
C GLY A 188 9.32 -18.82 22.28
#